data_b98b391b3078556d1fd0e2e069952962
#
_entry.id   b98b391b3078556d1fd0e2e069952962
#
_cell.length_a   1.000
_cell.length_b   1.000
_cell.length_c   1.000
_cell.angle_alpha   90.00
_cell.angle_beta   90.00
_cell.angle_gamma   90.00
#
_symmetry.space_group_name_H-M   'P 1'
#
loop_
_entity.id
_entity.type
_entity.pdbx_description
1 polymer ?
#
loop_
_entity_poly.entity_id
_entity_poly.type
_entity_poly.pdbx_seq_one_letter_code
_entity_poly.pdbx_strand_id
1 'polypeptide(L)'
;MIIGRKEEIAELDKLYHSDRPEFVAIYGRRRVGKTFLIKQALKDRITFQHTGVSPVDQDNDRNRLKTQLESFYYALLNQGLEGYKMPKSWLEAFFLLEQLLQDQDNGERQVIFIDELPWMDTPRSGFLPAFENFWNGWCSGRDNIMLVVCGSATSWILSNLSRSKGGLYGRLTAEIKLSPFTLKECEEYFEHANIQMSQYDILQSYMVFGGIPYYMGYFQKGLSFEQNADKILFGNRPRL
;
A
#
# COMPACT_ATOMS: atom_id res chain seq x y z
N MET A 1 -6.48 4.01 -15.80
CA MET A 1 -5.16 4.14 -16.47
C MET A 1 -4.18 4.70 -15.45
N ILE A 2 -2.95 4.20 -15.41
CA ILE A 2 -1.86 4.75 -14.57
C ILE A 2 -1.08 5.77 -15.42
N ILE A 3 -0.76 6.91 -14.83
CA ILE A 3 0.06 7.95 -15.45
C ILE A 3 1.47 7.82 -14.90
N GLY A 4 2.48 7.88 -15.77
CA GLY A 4 3.85 7.63 -15.39
C GLY A 4 4.06 6.20 -14.85
N ARG A 5 4.90 6.06 -13.84
CA ARG A 5 5.11 4.82 -13.06
C ARG A 5 5.52 3.60 -13.89
N LYS A 6 6.11 3.83 -15.04
CA LYS A 6 6.47 2.73 -15.97
C LYS A 6 7.50 1.78 -15.37
N GLU A 7 8.46 2.34 -14.64
CA GLU A 7 9.52 1.57 -13.99
C GLU A 7 8.98 0.72 -12.85
N GLU A 8 8.15 1.32 -11.99
CA GLU A 8 7.55 0.63 -10.86
C GLU A 8 6.58 -0.49 -11.30
N ILE A 9 5.82 -0.25 -12.38
CA ILE A 9 4.93 -1.27 -12.97
C ILE A 9 5.75 -2.41 -13.56
N ALA A 10 6.81 -2.10 -14.31
CA ALA A 10 7.69 -3.12 -14.91
C ALA A 10 8.40 -3.95 -13.85
N GLU A 11 8.83 -3.32 -12.74
CA GLU A 11 9.44 -4.03 -11.61
C GLU A 11 8.43 -4.96 -10.92
N LEU A 12 7.21 -4.48 -10.63
CA LEU A 12 6.15 -5.32 -10.05
C LEU A 12 5.78 -6.49 -10.95
N ASP A 13 5.69 -6.28 -12.27
CA ASP A 13 5.39 -7.35 -13.22
C ASP A 13 6.53 -8.36 -13.31
N LYS A 14 7.79 -7.92 -13.29
CA LYS A 14 8.97 -8.80 -13.23
C LYS A 14 8.96 -9.66 -11.96
N LEU A 15 8.66 -9.07 -10.80
CA LEU A 15 8.59 -9.79 -9.52
C LEU A 15 7.42 -10.77 -9.49
N TYR A 16 6.30 -10.42 -10.12
CA TYR A 16 5.16 -11.33 -10.24
C TYR A 16 5.51 -12.58 -11.05
N HIS A 17 6.34 -12.47 -12.09
CA HIS A 17 6.74 -13.60 -12.96
C HIS A 17 8.04 -14.27 -12.52
N SER A 18 8.58 -13.94 -11.34
CA SER A 18 9.74 -14.64 -10.80
C SER A 18 9.34 -16.05 -10.29
N ASP A 19 10.31 -16.94 -10.21
CA ASP A 19 10.16 -18.32 -9.76
C ASP A 19 10.67 -18.53 -8.32
N ARG A 20 10.61 -17.48 -7.51
CA ARG A 20 11.05 -17.49 -6.11
C ARG A 20 10.10 -16.67 -5.25
N PRO A 21 10.09 -16.88 -3.90
CA PRO A 21 9.30 -16.04 -3.02
C PRO A 21 9.76 -14.58 -3.08
N GLU A 22 8.80 -13.66 -3.21
CA GLU A 22 9.09 -12.22 -3.29
C GLU A 22 8.48 -11.46 -2.12
N PHE A 23 9.30 -10.63 -1.48
CA PHE A 23 8.87 -9.73 -0.43
C PHE A 23 9.14 -8.28 -0.83
N VAL A 24 8.09 -7.56 -1.18
CA VAL A 24 8.16 -6.22 -1.78
C VAL A 24 7.64 -5.18 -0.79
N ALA A 25 8.43 -4.17 -0.48
CA ALA A 25 8.00 -3.02 0.31
C ALA A 25 7.84 -1.77 -0.56
N ILE A 26 6.64 -1.17 -0.57
CA ILE A 26 6.34 0.07 -1.28
C ILE A 26 6.05 1.17 -0.27
N TYR A 27 6.86 2.21 -0.27
CA TYR A 27 6.73 3.30 0.68
C TYR A 27 6.87 4.68 0.03
N GLY A 28 6.44 5.70 0.74
CA GLY A 28 6.47 7.08 0.26
C GLY A 28 5.38 7.92 0.91
N ARG A 29 5.36 9.21 0.60
CA ARG A 29 4.43 10.17 1.18
C ARG A 29 2.98 9.72 1.04
N ARG A 30 2.10 10.14 1.95
CA ARG A 30 0.64 9.96 1.80
C ARG A 30 0.16 10.60 0.50
N ARG A 31 -0.85 10.00 -0.14
CA ARG A 31 -1.54 10.54 -1.33
C ARG A 31 -0.72 10.53 -2.63
N VAL A 32 0.46 9.87 -2.65
CA VAL A 32 1.26 9.70 -3.90
C VAL A 32 0.78 8.56 -4.79
N GLY A 33 -0.23 7.78 -4.35
CA GLY A 33 -0.85 6.73 -5.16
C GLY A 33 -0.29 5.32 -4.96
N LYS A 34 0.32 4.98 -3.81
CA LYS A 34 0.86 3.62 -3.53
C LYS A 34 -0.17 2.51 -3.74
N THR A 35 -1.28 2.58 -3.00
CA THR A 35 -2.39 1.62 -3.10
C THR A 35 -2.97 1.55 -4.51
N PHE A 36 -3.09 2.71 -5.17
CA PHE A 36 -3.57 2.78 -6.55
C PHE A 36 -2.63 2.06 -7.53
N LEU A 37 -1.31 2.29 -7.42
CA LEU A 37 -0.30 1.61 -8.22
C LEU A 37 -0.41 0.09 -8.10
N ILE A 38 -0.42 -0.44 -6.86
CA ILE A 38 -0.48 -1.88 -6.59
C ILE A 38 -1.76 -2.48 -7.17
N LYS A 39 -2.93 -1.87 -6.86
CA LYS A 39 -4.23 -2.35 -7.35
C LYS A 39 -4.38 -2.28 -8.86
N GLN A 40 -3.67 -1.40 -9.54
CA GLN A 40 -3.70 -1.34 -11.00
C GLN A 40 -2.67 -2.27 -11.64
N ALA A 41 -1.46 -2.37 -11.07
CA ALA A 41 -0.40 -3.23 -11.61
C ALA A 41 -0.69 -4.73 -11.41
N LEU A 42 -1.28 -5.07 -10.25
CA LEU A 42 -1.55 -6.47 -9.85
C LEU A 42 -3.05 -6.82 -9.84
N LYS A 43 -3.91 -5.97 -10.34
CA LYS A 43 -5.37 -6.02 -10.39
C LYS A 43 -6.01 -7.39 -10.05
N ASP A 44 -6.17 -8.24 -11.05
CA ASP A 44 -6.85 -9.55 -10.93
C ASP A 44 -5.90 -10.66 -10.40
N ARG A 45 -4.69 -10.31 -9.97
CA ARG A 45 -3.63 -11.20 -9.48
C ARG A 45 -3.54 -11.25 -7.96
N ILE A 46 -4.29 -10.38 -7.25
CA ILE A 46 -4.25 -10.32 -5.78
C ILE A 46 -5.13 -11.42 -5.21
N THR A 47 -4.49 -12.38 -4.52
CA THR A 47 -5.16 -13.51 -3.85
C THR A 47 -5.72 -13.07 -2.50
N PHE A 48 -4.97 -12.30 -1.72
CA PHE A 48 -5.40 -11.75 -0.44
C PHE A 48 -5.05 -10.27 -0.33
N GLN A 49 -5.99 -9.46 0.17
CA GLN A 49 -5.71 -8.05 0.48
C GLN A 49 -6.29 -7.63 1.83
N HIS A 50 -5.53 -6.83 2.55
CA HIS A 50 -5.98 -6.20 3.79
C HIS A 50 -5.39 -4.80 3.93
N THR A 51 -6.12 -3.90 4.59
CA THR A 51 -5.62 -2.56 4.96
C THR A 51 -5.67 -2.41 6.47
N GLY A 52 -4.54 -2.07 7.09
CA GLY A 52 -4.47 -1.78 8.51
C GLY A 52 -5.46 -0.68 8.93
N VAL A 53 -6.05 -0.83 10.10
CA VAL A 53 -6.98 0.17 10.65
C VAL A 53 -6.20 1.33 11.25
N SER A 54 -6.58 2.57 10.91
CA SER A 54 -5.93 3.77 11.46
C SER A 54 -5.97 3.76 13.00
N PRO A 55 -4.85 4.00 13.69
CA PRO A 55 -4.80 4.07 15.15
C PRO A 55 -5.40 5.36 15.73
N VAL A 56 -5.81 6.31 14.88
CA VAL A 56 -6.46 7.56 15.29
C VAL A 56 -7.83 7.22 15.86
N ASP A 57 -8.19 7.80 17.01
CA ASP A 57 -9.46 7.64 17.71
C ASP A 57 -9.68 6.33 18.52
N GLN A 58 -8.61 5.60 18.84
CA GLN A 58 -8.73 4.40 19.69
C GLN A 58 -8.11 4.65 21.09
N ASP A 59 -8.94 4.56 22.12
CA ASP A 59 -8.58 5.02 23.49
C ASP A 59 -7.56 4.18 24.25
N ASN A 60 -7.32 2.91 23.88
CA ASN A 60 -6.33 2.07 24.55
C ASN A 60 -5.76 0.95 23.66
N ASP A 61 -4.57 0.43 24.03
CA ASP A 61 -3.82 -0.56 23.25
C ASP A 61 -4.57 -1.89 23.06
N ARG A 62 -5.36 -2.31 24.07
CA ARG A 62 -6.14 -3.57 23.97
C ARG A 62 -7.25 -3.44 22.91
N ASN A 63 -7.94 -2.31 22.86
CA ASN A 63 -8.96 -2.06 21.86
C ASN A 63 -8.35 -1.95 20.46
N ARG A 64 -7.16 -1.33 20.34
CA ARG A 64 -6.43 -1.24 19.07
C ARG A 64 -6.10 -2.61 18.51
N LEU A 65 -5.50 -3.49 19.32
CA LEU A 65 -5.18 -4.86 18.88
C LEU A 65 -6.45 -5.62 18.48
N LYS A 66 -7.51 -5.55 19.30
CA LYS A 66 -8.77 -6.22 19.01
C LYS A 66 -9.34 -5.75 17.67
N THR A 67 -9.42 -4.46 17.43
CA THR A 67 -9.95 -3.88 16.19
C THR A 67 -9.12 -4.30 14.97
N GLN A 68 -7.79 -4.34 15.09
CA GLN A 68 -6.92 -4.83 14.01
C GLN A 68 -7.20 -6.29 13.69
N LEU A 69 -7.27 -7.16 14.71
CA LEU A 69 -7.54 -8.60 14.54
C LEU A 69 -8.94 -8.85 13.96
N GLU A 70 -9.97 -8.13 14.42
CA GLU A 70 -11.32 -8.19 13.85
C GLU A 70 -11.35 -7.80 12.38
N SER A 71 -10.72 -6.69 12.03
CA SER A 71 -10.64 -6.22 10.64
C SER A 71 -9.90 -7.21 9.74
N PHE A 72 -8.79 -7.77 10.22
CA PHE A 72 -8.03 -8.77 9.50
C PHE A 72 -8.84 -10.06 9.32
N TYR A 73 -9.52 -10.52 10.36
CA TYR A 73 -10.38 -11.70 10.30
C TYR A 73 -11.54 -11.53 9.31
N TYR A 74 -12.19 -10.37 9.30
CA TYR A 74 -13.24 -10.09 8.30
C TYR A 74 -12.68 -10.07 6.87
N ALA A 75 -11.45 -9.60 6.68
CA ALA A 75 -10.81 -9.69 5.38
C ALA A 75 -10.57 -11.14 4.95
N LEU A 76 -10.17 -12.02 5.87
CA LEU A 76 -10.03 -13.46 5.61
C LEU A 76 -11.37 -14.11 5.24
N LEU A 77 -12.43 -13.86 6.00
CA LEU A 77 -13.77 -14.38 5.71
C LEU A 77 -14.30 -13.92 4.35
N ASN A 78 -14.14 -12.62 4.05
CA ASN A 78 -14.59 -12.04 2.78
C ASN A 78 -13.85 -12.60 1.57
N GLN A 79 -12.69 -13.20 1.79
CA GLN A 79 -11.85 -13.79 0.74
C GLN A 79 -11.82 -15.30 0.76
N GLY A 80 -12.76 -15.92 1.48
CA GLY A 80 -13.07 -17.34 1.36
C GLY A 80 -12.64 -18.23 2.52
N LEU A 81 -12.13 -17.66 3.63
CA LEU A 81 -11.84 -18.47 4.82
C LEU A 81 -13.13 -18.95 5.47
N GLU A 82 -13.25 -20.25 5.70
CA GLU A 82 -14.42 -20.85 6.35
C GLU A 82 -14.02 -21.76 7.52
N GLY A 83 -14.91 -21.95 8.49
CA GLY A 83 -14.77 -22.94 9.56
C GLY A 83 -13.84 -22.57 10.72
N TYR A 84 -13.23 -21.40 10.72
CA TYR A 84 -12.31 -20.94 11.76
C TYR A 84 -12.94 -19.88 12.67
N LYS A 85 -12.47 -19.85 13.93
CA LYS A 85 -12.86 -18.81 14.89
C LYS A 85 -11.98 -17.58 14.74
N MET A 86 -12.48 -16.44 15.22
CA MET A 86 -11.74 -15.20 15.28
C MET A 86 -10.41 -15.37 16.05
N PRO A 87 -9.26 -14.94 15.48
CA PRO A 87 -7.96 -15.05 16.11
C PRO A 87 -7.84 -14.13 17.33
N LYS A 88 -7.05 -14.54 18.32
CA LYS A 88 -6.79 -13.76 19.56
C LYS A 88 -5.41 -13.10 19.55
N SER A 89 -4.58 -13.44 18.58
CA SER A 89 -3.22 -12.92 18.42
C SER A 89 -2.86 -12.81 16.94
N TRP A 90 -1.84 -12.05 16.64
CA TRP A 90 -1.30 -11.96 15.28
C TRP A 90 -0.74 -13.29 14.78
N LEU A 91 -0.19 -14.10 15.69
CA LEU A 91 0.29 -15.44 15.32
C LEU A 91 -0.86 -16.32 14.80
N GLU A 92 -1.99 -16.31 15.50
CA GLU A 92 -3.21 -17.01 15.04
C GLU A 92 -3.76 -16.41 13.76
N ALA A 93 -3.74 -15.07 13.62
CA ALA A 93 -4.24 -14.39 12.43
C ALA A 93 -3.44 -14.75 11.17
N PHE A 94 -2.10 -14.79 11.27
CA PHE A 94 -1.26 -15.21 10.16
C PHE A 94 -1.39 -16.70 9.87
N PHE A 95 -1.55 -17.55 10.88
CA PHE A 95 -1.89 -18.96 10.67
C PHE A 95 -3.19 -19.12 9.85
N LEU A 96 -4.23 -18.34 10.15
CA LEU A 96 -5.46 -18.36 9.36
C LEU A 96 -5.25 -17.89 7.91
N LEU A 97 -4.36 -16.93 7.69
CA LEU A 97 -3.98 -16.52 6.34
C LEU A 97 -3.25 -17.65 5.59
N GLU A 98 -2.36 -18.36 6.27
CA GLU A 98 -1.70 -19.53 5.69
C GLU A 98 -2.71 -20.60 5.25
N GLN A 99 -3.74 -20.89 6.09
CA GLN A 99 -4.79 -21.85 5.74
C GLN A 99 -5.58 -21.38 4.50
N LEU A 100 -6.01 -20.11 4.47
CA LEU A 100 -6.70 -19.54 3.30
C LEU A 100 -5.88 -19.69 2.01
N LEU A 101 -4.58 -19.36 2.08
CA LEU A 101 -3.69 -19.44 0.93
C LEU A 101 -3.41 -20.89 0.48
N GLN A 102 -3.34 -21.83 1.43
CA GLN A 102 -3.21 -23.26 1.12
C GLN A 102 -4.48 -23.82 0.45
N ASP A 103 -5.65 -23.44 0.96
CA ASP A 103 -6.93 -23.89 0.41
C ASP A 103 -7.18 -23.35 -1.01
N GLN A 104 -6.63 -22.19 -1.32
CA GLN A 104 -6.73 -21.54 -2.63
C GLN A 104 -5.54 -21.82 -3.56
N ASP A 105 -4.57 -22.62 -3.13
CA ASP A 105 -3.36 -22.89 -3.93
C ASP A 105 -3.69 -23.78 -5.13
N ASN A 106 -3.58 -23.20 -6.31
CA ASN A 106 -3.75 -23.86 -7.60
C ASN A 106 -2.43 -24.04 -8.36
N GLY A 107 -1.29 -23.79 -7.70
CA GLY A 107 0.04 -23.81 -8.27
C GLY A 107 0.45 -22.51 -9.00
N GLU A 108 -0.46 -21.53 -9.11
CA GLU A 108 -0.15 -20.22 -9.67
C GLU A 108 0.39 -19.26 -8.61
N ARG A 109 0.92 -18.12 -9.06
CA ARG A 109 1.44 -17.07 -8.19
C ARG A 109 0.34 -16.48 -7.30
N GLN A 110 0.50 -16.56 -5.98
CA GLN A 110 -0.38 -15.96 -5.00
C GLN A 110 0.19 -14.62 -4.52
N VAL A 111 -0.55 -13.54 -4.71
CA VAL A 111 -0.17 -12.20 -4.27
C VAL A 111 -0.92 -11.85 -2.98
N ILE A 112 -0.15 -11.58 -1.93
CA ILE A 112 -0.63 -11.10 -0.64
C ILE A 112 -0.37 -9.60 -0.58
N PHE A 113 -1.40 -8.77 -0.54
CA PHE A 113 -1.26 -7.33 -0.45
C PHE A 113 -1.71 -6.80 0.92
N ILE A 114 -0.79 -6.23 1.70
CA ILE A 114 -1.08 -5.59 2.99
C ILE A 114 -0.79 -4.10 2.89
N ASP A 115 -1.86 -3.30 2.90
CA ASP A 115 -1.79 -1.84 2.87
C ASP A 115 -1.73 -1.26 4.28
N GLU A 116 -1.03 -0.13 4.42
CA GLU A 116 -0.77 0.58 5.69
C GLU A 116 -0.31 -0.39 6.81
N LEU A 117 0.64 -1.28 6.47
CA LEU A 117 1.24 -2.25 7.39
C LEU A 117 1.66 -1.64 8.74
N PRO A 118 2.26 -0.43 8.79
CA PRO A 118 2.65 0.20 10.06
C PRO A 118 1.49 0.41 11.05
N TRP A 119 0.25 0.51 10.58
CA TRP A 119 -0.91 0.70 11.47
C TRP A 119 -1.28 -0.57 12.23
N MET A 120 -0.87 -1.74 11.74
CA MET A 120 -1.11 -3.02 12.38
C MET A 120 -0.18 -3.26 13.57
N ASP A 121 1.01 -2.63 13.57
CA ASP A 121 1.99 -2.72 14.64
C ASP A 121 1.62 -1.80 15.81
N THR A 122 0.60 -2.19 16.55
CA THR A 122 0.18 -1.46 17.75
C THR A 122 1.05 -1.83 18.96
N PRO A 123 1.21 -0.95 19.96
CA PRO A 123 2.04 -1.24 21.11
C PRO A 123 1.69 -2.57 21.79
N ARG A 124 2.71 -3.39 22.06
CA ARG A 124 2.60 -4.69 22.74
C ARG A 124 1.68 -5.70 22.01
N SER A 125 1.40 -5.51 20.73
CA SER A 125 0.52 -6.41 19.96
C SER A 125 1.19 -7.73 19.57
N GLY A 126 2.52 -7.80 19.58
CA GLY A 126 3.26 -8.93 19.03
C GLY A 126 3.21 -9.04 17.52
N PHE A 127 2.86 -7.94 16.81
CA PHE A 127 2.72 -7.94 15.36
C PHE A 127 4.02 -8.31 14.65
N LEU A 128 5.10 -7.57 14.91
CA LEU A 128 6.38 -7.80 14.22
C LEU A 128 6.89 -9.23 14.38
N PRO A 129 7.00 -9.82 15.59
CA PRO A 129 7.42 -11.21 15.72
C PRO A 129 6.52 -12.20 14.98
N ALA A 130 5.21 -11.98 14.96
CA ALA A 130 4.27 -12.83 14.24
C ALA A 130 4.42 -12.68 12.72
N PHE A 131 4.63 -11.46 12.23
CA PHE A 131 4.89 -11.17 10.82
C PHE A 131 6.25 -11.73 10.35
N GLU A 132 7.28 -11.63 11.18
CA GLU A 132 8.58 -12.28 10.95
C GLU A 132 8.43 -13.80 10.84
N ASN A 133 7.66 -14.41 11.73
CA ASN A 133 7.39 -15.84 11.70
C ASN A 133 6.63 -16.23 10.43
N PHE A 134 5.61 -15.49 10.04
CA PHE A 134 4.85 -15.72 8.82
C PHE A 134 5.76 -15.69 7.57
N TRP A 135 6.61 -14.66 7.44
CA TRP A 135 7.53 -14.62 6.31
C TRP A 135 8.58 -15.73 6.36
N ASN A 136 9.35 -15.82 7.46
CA ASN A 136 10.49 -16.73 7.56
C ASN A 136 10.08 -18.21 7.67
N GLY A 137 8.97 -18.48 8.34
CA GLY A 137 8.50 -19.84 8.61
C GLY A 137 7.64 -20.41 7.49
N TRP A 138 6.91 -19.55 6.76
CA TRP A 138 5.94 -20.02 5.76
C TRP A 138 6.17 -19.46 4.35
N CYS A 139 6.19 -18.14 4.16
CA CYS A 139 6.26 -17.54 2.83
C CYS A 139 7.57 -17.84 2.11
N SER A 140 8.71 -17.71 2.81
CA SER A 140 10.05 -17.80 2.20
C SER A 140 10.39 -19.19 1.64
N GLY A 141 9.64 -20.22 1.99
CA GLY A 141 9.81 -21.57 1.46
C GLY A 141 8.88 -21.90 0.28
N ARG A 142 8.14 -20.93 -0.27
CA ARG A 142 7.14 -21.13 -1.34
C ARG A 142 7.41 -20.23 -2.53
N ASP A 143 7.82 -20.81 -3.63
CA ASP A 143 8.21 -20.08 -4.84
C ASP A 143 7.05 -19.31 -5.48
N ASN A 144 5.81 -19.70 -5.19
CA ASN A 144 4.60 -19.05 -5.71
C ASN A 144 4.05 -17.93 -4.82
N ILE A 145 4.75 -17.49 -3.78
CA ILE A 145 4.30 -16.38 -2.92
C ILE A 145 4.95 -15.04 -3.30
N MET A 146 4.12 -14.02 -3.44
CA MET A 146 4.54 -12.62 -3.53
C MET A 146 3.84 -11.81 -2.45
N LEU A 147 4.59 -11.41 -1.40
CA LEU A 147 4.10 -10.55 -0.33
C LEU A 147 4.42 -9.09 -0.68
N VAL A 148 3.40 -8.28 -0.88
CA VAL A 148 3.51 -6.84 -1.15
C VAL A 148 2.97 -6.08 0.04
N VAL A 149 3.81 -5.28 0.66
CA VAL A 149 3.41 -4.42 1.78
C VAL A 149 3.59 -2.97 1.43
N CYS A 150 2.68 -2.12 1.90
CA CYS A 150 2.89 -0.70 1.74
C CYS A 150 2.53 0.11 3.00
N GLY A 151 3.00 1.34 3.05
CA GLY A 151 2.69 2.26 4.13
C GLY A 151 3.19 3.66 3.87
N SER A 152 2.53 4.62 4.53
CA SER A 152 2.91 6.03 4.49
C SER A 152 3.95 6.40 5.55
N ALA A 153 4.09 5.60 6.60
CA ALA A 153 5.12 5.76 7.63
C ALA A 153 6.47 5.22 7.14
N THR A 154 7.13 5.97 6.27
CA THR A 154 8.41 5.58 5.64
C THR A 154 9.48 5.19 6.69
N SER A 155 9.58 5.92 7.80
CA SER A 155 10.52 5.60 8.88
C SER A 155 10.27 4.22 9.48
N TRP A 156 9.01 3.84 9.68
CA TRP A 156 8.66 2.52 10.21
C TRP A 156 9.07 1.41 9.22
N ILE A 157 8.75 1.56 7.93
CA ILE A 157 9.13 0.60 6.87
C ILE A 157 10.66 0.43 6.84
N LEU A 158 11.39 1.53 6.81
CA LEU A 158 12.86 1.48 6.77
C LEU A 158 13.45 0.87 8.05
N SER A 159 12.93 1.21 9.23
CA SER A 159 13.48 0.73 10.50
C SER A 159 13.17 -0.74 10.77
N ASN A 160 11.99 -1.23 10.37
CA ASN A 160 11.52 -2.56 10.75
C ASN A 160 11.65 -3.60 9.62
N LEU A 161 11.66 -3.18 8.37
CA LEU A 161 11.78 -4.11 7.23
C LEU A 161 13.13 -3.99 6.53
N SER A 162 13.57 -2.79 6.17
CA SER A 162 14.76 -2.59 5.34
C SER A 162 16.06 -2.62 6.14
N ARG A 163 16.13 -1.86 7.24
CA ARG A 163 17.35 -1.65 8.04
C ARG A 163 17.30 -2.32 9.43
N SER A 164 16.26 -3.08 9.68
CA SER A 164 16.08 -3.80 10.94
C SER A 164 17.26 -4.74 11.20
N LYS A 165 17.67 -4.87 12.46
CA LYS A 165 18.55 -5.96 12.89
C LYS A 165 17.79 -7.21 13.33
N GLY A 166 16.46 -7.21 13.14
CA GLY A 166 15.55 -8.33 13.47
C GLY A 166 15.48 -9.41 12.38
N GLY A 167 14.53 -10.31 12.53
CA GLY A 167 14.35 -11.47 11.64
C GLY A 167 13.98 -11.15 10.19
N LEU A 168 13.59 -9.88 9.89
CA LEU A 168 13.30 -9.43 8.53
C LEU A 168 14.52 -8.77 7.84
N TYR A 169 15.67 -8.68 8.50
CA TYR A 169 16.86 -8.10 7.91
C TYR A 169 17.28 -8.84 6.63
N GLY A 170 17.44 -8.08 5.54
CA GLY A 170 17.84 -8.65 4.24
C GLY A 170 16.80 -9.59 3.61
N ARG A 171 15.54 -9.57 4.07
CA ARG A 171 14.46 -10.40 3.53
C ARG A 171 13.66 -9.73 2.42
N LEU A 172 13.69 -8.39 2.34
CA LEU A 172 13.08 -7.69 1.21
C LEU A 172 13.80 -8.06 -0.08
N THR A 173 13.05 -8.47 -1.08
CA THR A 173 13.57 -8.74 -2.43
C THR A 173 13.50 -7.50 -3.32
N ALA A 174 12.58 -6.57 -3.01
CA ALA A 174 12.50 -5.27 -3.65
C ALA A 174 11.99 -4.17 -2.71
N GLU A 175 12.53 -2.97 -2.90
CA GLU A 175 12.11 -1.75 -2.20
C GLU A 175 11.75 -0.69 -3.24
N ILE A 176 10.48 -0.30 -3.30
CA ILE A 176 9.99 0.71 -4.24
C ILE A 176 9.62 1.98 -3.45
N LYS A 177 10.45 3.01 -3.59
CA LYS A 177 10.14 4.34 -3.05
C LYS A 177 9.29 5.12 -4.03
N LEU A 178 7.99 5.24 -3.76
CA LEU A 178 7.09 5.99 -4.62
C LEU A 178 7.18 7.50 -4.30
N SER A 179 7.77 8.23 -5.22
CA SER A 179 7.90 9.71 -5.15
C SER A 179 6.63 10.41 -5.68
N PRO A 180 6.40 11.69 -5.37
CA PRO A 180 5.43 12.50 -6.11
C PRO A 180 5.71 12.47 -7.62
N PHE A 181 4.73 12.84 -8.42
CA PHE A 181 4.93 12.97 -9.86
C PHE A 181 6.04 13.98 -10.19
N THR A 182 6.79 13.70 -11.21
CA THR A 182 7.68 14.66 -11.85
C THR A 182 6.86 15.72 -12.57
N LEU A 183 7.48 16.82 -12.99
CA LEU A 183 6.80 17.86 -13.76
C LEU A 183 6.20 17.30 -15.07
N LYS A 184 6.92 16.39 -15.73
CA LYS A 184 6.45 15.71 -16.93
C LYS A 184 5.23 14.82 -16.66
N GLU A 185 5.23 14.07 -15.57
CA GLU A 185 4.07 13.25 -15.17
C GLU A 185 2.87 14.13 -14.77
N CYS A 186 3.10 15.34 -14.25
CA CYS A 186 2.03 16.32 -14.01
C CYS A 186 1.41 16.79 -15.33
N GLU A 187 2.23 17.08 -16.34
CA GLU A 187 1.78 17.44 -17.69
C GLU A 187 0.92 16.31 -18.29
N GLU A 188 1.46 15.08 -18.31
CA GLU A 188 0.74 13.89 -18.76
C GLU A 188 -0.59 13.69 -18.01
N TYR A 189 -0.63 14.00 -16.70
CA TYR A 189 -1.85 13.91 -15.89
C TYR A 189 -2.91 14.90 -16.35
N PHE A 190 -2.57 16.18 -16.50
CA PHE A 190 -3.51 17.21 -16.91
C PHE A 190 -4.00 17.01 -18.34
N GLU A 191 -3.14 16.59 -19.26
CA GLU A 191 -3.52 16.20 -20.63
C GLU A 191 -4.54 15.05 -20.60
N HIS A 192 -4.25 13.99 -19.86
CA HIS A 192 -5.15 12.83 -19.73
C HIS A 192 -6.49 13.20 -19.08
N ALA A 193 -6.47 14.09 -18.09
CA ALA A 193 -7.68 14.60 -17.45
C ALA A 193 -8.46 15.57 -18.35
N ASN A 194 -7.95 15.93 -19.55
CA ASN A 194 -8.47 16.98 -20.42
C ASN A 194 -8.63 18.34 -19.71
N ILE A 195 -7.65 18.69 -18.87
CA ILE A 195 -7.54 19.97 -18.21
C ILE A 195 -6.47 20.77 -18.97
N GLN A 196 -6.91 21.80 -19.70
CA GLN A 196 -6.00 22.65 -20.46
C GLN A 196 -5.25 23.56 -19.49
N MET A 197 -3.93 23.44 -19.47
CA MET A 197 -3.02 24.24 -18.67
C MET A 197 -1.79 24.62 -19.51
N SER A 198 -1.33 25.85 -19.35
CA SER A 198 -0.04 26.23 -19.90
C SER A 198 1.11 25.56 -19.14
N GLN A 199 2.28 25.50 -19.74
CA GLN A 199 3.48 24.98 -19.03
C GLN A 199 3.77 25.78 -17.75
N TYR A 200 3.47 27.07 -17.75
CA TYR A 200 3.61 27.93 -16.58
C TYR A 200 2.62 27.54 -15.47
N ASP A 201 1.35 27.27 -15.81
CA ASP A 201 0.34 26.83 -14.84
C ASP A 201 0.68 25.46 -14.25
N ILE A 202 1.21 24.54 -15.08
CA ILE A 202 1.69 23.23 -14.62
C ILE A 202 2.85 23.40 -13.64
N LEU A 203 3.80 24.29 -13.93
CA LEU A 203 4.90 24.60 -13.02
C LEU A 203 4.39 25.19 -11.69
N GLN A 204 3.47 26.15 -11.75
CA GLN A 204 2.84 26.71 -10.54
C GLN A 204 2.11 25.63 -9.73
N SER A 205 1.34 24.77 -10.40
CA SER A 205 0.65 23.63 -9.77
C SER A 205 1.66 22.71 -9.07
N TYR A 206 2.77 22.40 -9.73
CA TYR A 206 3.84 21.58 -9.15
C TYR A 206 4.45 22.23 -7.91
N MET A 207 4.74 23.53 -7.96
CA MET A 207 5.30 24.27 -6.82
C MET A 207 4.36 24.32 -5.61
N VAL A 208 3.06 24.46 -5.85
CA VAL A 208 2.04 24.57 -4.78
C VAL A 208 1.64 23.22 -4.23
N PHE A 209 1.37 22.23 -5.08
CA PHE A 209 0.81 20.94 -4.71
C PHE A 209 1.86 19.81 -4.67
N GLY A 210 3.11 20.07 -5.08
CA GLY A 210 4.24 19.14 -4.96
C GLY A 210 4.15 17.90 -5.82
N GLY A 211 3.43 17.93 -6.95
CA GLY A 211 3.25 16.80 -7.85
C GLY A 211 2.49 15.62 -7.21
N ILE A 212 1.64 15.88 -6.21
CA ILE A 212 0.88 14.83 -5.53
C ILE A 212 -0.43 14.56 -6.29
N PRO A 213 -0.60 13.36 -6.89
CA PRO A 213 -1.75 13.02 -7.75
C PRO A 213 -3.11 13.28 -7.10
N TYR A 214 -3.20 13.02 -5.81
CA TYR A 214 -4.44 13.24 -5.04
C TYR A 214 -4.92 14.69 -5.10
N TYR A 215 -4.02 15.66 -5.01
CA TYR A 215 -4.39 17.08 -5.06
C TYR A 215 -4.71 17.53 -6.49
N MET A 216 -4.00 16.99 -7.45
CA MET A 216 -4.26 17.26 -8.87
C MET A 216 -5.66 16.77 -9.29
N GLY A 217 -6.17 15.71 -8.65
CA GLY A 217 -7.54 15.21 -8.87
C GLY A 217 -8.66 16.17 -8.49
N TYR A 218 -8.37 17.26 -7.78
CA TYR A 218 -9.36 18.29 -7.46
C TYR A 218 -9.46 19.43 -8.50
N PHE A 219 -8.53 19.45 -9.47
CA PHE A 219 -8.57 20.45 -10.54
C PHE A 219 -9.82 20.24 -11.41
N GLN A 220 -10.48 21.34 -11.75
CA GLN A 220 -11.68 21.38 -12.56
C GLN A 220 -11.37 21.92 -13.96
N LYS A 221 -11.97 21.29 -14.97
CA LYS A 221 -11.89 21.74 -16.35
C LYS A 221 -12.48 23.14 -16.53
N GLY A 222 -11.87 23.91 -17.41
CA GLY A 222 -12.36 25.26 -17.74
C GLY A 222 -12.06 26.35 -16.72
N LEU A 223 -11.32 26.03 -15.64
CA LEU A 223 -10.82 26.99 -14.68
C LEU A 223 -9.32 27.21 -14.86
N SER A 224 -8.86 28.45 -14.59
CA SER A 224 -7.43 28.75 -14.54
C SER A 224 -6.76 28.07 -13.35
N PHE A 225 -5.41 28.08 -13.32
CA PHE A 225 -4.65 27.58 -12.16
C PHE A 225 -5.06 28.32 -10.88
N GLU A 226 -5.15 29.65 -10.91
CA GLU A 226 -5.47 30.47 -9.74
C GLU A 226 -6.88 30.14 -9.22
N GLN A 227 -7.86 30.00 -10.10
CA GLN A 227 -9.22 29.63 -9.74
C GLN A 227 -9.30 28.22 -9.09
N ASN A 228 -8.53 27.27 -9.61
CA ASN A 228 -8.43 25.95 -9.04
C ASN A 228 -7.71 25.99 -7.68
N ALA A 229 -6.59 26.69 -7.59
CA ALA A 229 -5.83 26.83 -6.35
C ALA A 229 -6.65 27.50 -5.25
N ASP A 230 -7.38 28.57 -5.56
CA ASP A 230 -8.27 29.24 -4.63
C ASP A 230 -9.34 28.28 -4.08
N LYS A 231 -10.02 27.53 -4.94
CA LYS A 231 -11.03 26.54 -4.52
C LYS A 231 -10.46 25.42 -3.66
N ILE A 232 -9.26 24.91 -3.98
CA ILE A 232 -8.65 23.79 -3.29
C ILE A 232 -8.12 24.20 -1.92
N LEU A 233 -7.52 25.39 -1.83
CA LEU A 233 -6.81 25.88 -0.64
C LEU A 233 -7.69 26.73 0.27
N PHE A 234 -8.52 27.59 -0.29
CA PHE A 234 -9.23 28.68 0.43
C PHE A 234 -10.75 28.65 0.27
N GLY A 235 -11.29 27.73 -0.53
CA GLY A 235 -12.73 27.60 -0.73
C GLY A 235 -13.48 27.27 0.57
N ASN A 236 -14.81 27.36 0.56
CA ASN A 236 -15.68 27.09 1.71
C ASN A 236 -15.50 25.68 2.33
N ARG A 237 -14.89 24.76 1.60
CA ARG A 237 -14.50 23.42 2.05
C ARG A 237 -13.13 23.11 1.48
N PRO A 238 -12.04 23.62 2.08
CA PRO A 238 -10.70 23.39 1.60
C PRO A 238 -10.39 21.87 1.60
N ARG A 239 -9.59 21.43 0.64
CA ARG A 239 -9.26 19.99 0.43
C ARG A 239 -7.87 19.62 0.92
N LEU A 240 -7.13 20.59 1.48
CA LEU A 240 -5.81 20.44 2.10
C LEU A 240 -5.89 20.59 3.61
#